data_9fb1578257e585c0cd38f932392bc34d
#
_entry.id   9fb1578257e585c0cd38f932392bc34d
#
_cell.length_a   1.000
_cell.length_b   1.000
_cell.length_c   1.000
_cell.angle_alpha   90.00
_cell.angle_beta   90.00
_cell.angle_gamma   90.00
#
_symmetry.space_group_name_H-M   'P 1'
#
loop_
_entity.id
_entity.type
_entity.pdbx_description
1 polymer ?
#
loop_
_entity_poly.entity_id
_entity_poly.type
_entity_poly.pdbx_seq_one_letter_code
_entity_poly.pdbx_strand_id
1 'polypeptide(L)'
;MRELFEAIGQCEAGSVNLVLTALDGAWLGEKALISDGKLVWKSTETGFFAGHAHEACQLNGSGVTTIGDCRVFCDTLGNEKSLVVCGGGHVSIPVIRIGKMMGWEVTVLEDRPKFADNARRAGADRVICEPFGEGLQEVPGSSDTYFVIVTRGHRYDQVCLQKIAEKEHAYIGMIGSRRRTTLVRQQLAESGTNQAVLDAVHTPIGLDIGAETPEEIGVAIMAEIIEVKNKKKRTFGYSKEMMHVVMDTQKYPGRKVMTTIITKKGSAPQGIGVKMLVLSDGNCIGTIGGGCMESAILQKALLLLRSGGQTAGICQADLTENDAEDEGMVCGGKVDVLLEVIE
;
A
#
# COMPACT_ATOMS: atom_id res chain seq x y z
N MET A 1 9.03 18.75 0.77
CA MET A 1 8.26 17.53 0.43
C MET A 1 8.65 16.97 -0.94
N ARG A 2 8.89 17.79 -1.97
CA ARG A 2 9.36 17.32 -3.30
C ARG A 2 10.67 16.57 -3.21
N GLU A 3 11.68 17.15 -2.57
CA GLU A 3 12.98 16.50 -2.38
C GLU A 3 12.85 15.14 -1.66
N LEU A 4 11.93 15.03 -0.69
CA LEU A 4 11.61 13.76 -0.06
C LEU A 4 11.06 12.75 -1.07
N PHE A 5 10.15 13.17 -1.96
CA PHE A 5 9.58 12.27 -2.98
C PHE A 5 10.61 11.86 -4.04
N GLU A 6 11.50 12.76 -4.41
CA GLU A 6 12.66 12.46 -5.25
C GLU A 6 13.58 11.43 -4.58
N ALA A 7 13.89 11.63 -3.28
CA ALA A 7 14.70 10.69 -2.51
C ALA A 7 14.03 9.32 -2.37
N ILE A 8 12.72 9.27 -2.13
CA ILE A 8 11.94 8.02 -2.10
C ILE A 8 12.04 7.29 -3.45
N GLY A 9 11.93 8.04 -4.56
CA GLY A 9 12.04 7.47 -5.92
C GLY A 9 13.42 6.92 -6.27
N GLN A 10 14.46 7.31 -5.52
CA GLN A 10 15.84 6.81 -5.70
C GLN A 10 16.16 5.58 -4.83
N CYS A 11 15.27 5.22 -3.88
CA CYS A 11 15.46 4.02 -3.08
C CYS A 11 15.36 2.76 -3.94
N GLU A 12 16.14 1.75 -3.60
CA GLU A 12 16.11 0.46 -4.30
C GLU A 12 14.74 -0.23 -4.15
N ALA A 13 14.31 -0.90 -5.21
CA ALA A 13 13.07 -1.67 -5.18
C ALA A 13 13.17 -2.80 -4.14
N GLY A 14 12.19 -2.88 -3.24
CA GLY A 14 12.16 -3.87 -2.16
C GLY A 14 12.81 -3.41 -0.85
N SER A 15 13.49 -2.26 -0.81
CA SER A 15 14.03 -1.68 0.44
C SER A 15 12.94 -1.39 1.46
N VAL A 16 13.27 -1.54 2.73
CA VAL A 16 12.42 -1.09 3.84
C VAL A 16 12.67 0.40 4.08
N ASN A 17 11.71 1.21 3.66
CA ASN A 17 11.81 2.67 3.73
C ASN A 17 10.93 3.21 4.86
N LEU A 18 11.51 4.09 5.70
CA LEU A 18 10.79 4.83 6.75
C LEU A 18 10.97 6.33 6.54
N VAL A 19 9.86 7.04 6.55
CA VAL A 19 9.88 8.51 6.70
C VAL A 19 9.68 8.83 8.18
N LEU A 20 10.63 9.52 8.76
CA LEU A 20 10.58 10.03 10.12
C LEU A 20 10.14 11.49 10.08
N THR A 21 9.29 11.89 11.02
CA THR A 21 8.87 13.29 11.18
C THR A 21 8.94 13.68 12.64
N ALA A 22 9.69 14.71 12.99
CA ALA A 22 9.73 15.26 14.33
C ALA A 22 8.40 15.96 14.64
N LEU A 23 7.90 15.78 15.86
CA LEU A 23 6.56 16.23 16.27
C LEU A 23 6.56 17.34 17.30
N ASP A 24 7.72 17.73 17.85
CA ASP A 24 7.77 18.64 18.98
C ASP A 24 8.69 19.85 18.74
N GLY A 25 8.33 20.96 19.38
CA GLY A 25 9.15 22.15 19.51
C GLY A 25 9.55 22.80 18.18
N ALA A 26 10.79 23.26 18.13
CA ALA A 26 11.36 23.92 16.94
C ALA A 26 11.57 22.95 15.76
N TRP A 27 11.52 21.65 16.00
CA TRP A 27 11.77 20.61 15.02
C TRP A 27 10.50 20.08 14.34
N LEU A 28 9.33 20.58 14.75
CA LEU A 28 8.03 20.11 14.22
C LEU A 28 8.02 20.19 12.69
N GLY A 29 7.80 19.03 12.07
CA GLY A 29 7.77 18.87 10.60
C GLY A 29 9.12 18.56 9.96
N GLU A 30 10.24 18.58 10.72
CA GLU A 30 11.52 18.13 10.19
C GLU A 30 11.46 16.64 9.86
N LYS A 31 12.05 16.26 8.72
CA LYS A 31 11.96 14.90 8.19
C LYS A 31 13.31 14.27 7.90
N ALA A 32 13.30 12.94 7.98
CA ALA A 32 14.38 12.08 7.49
C ALA A 32 13.81 10.88 6.73
N LEU A 33 14.56 10.38 5.77
CA LEU A 33 14.28 9.13 5.08
C LEU A 33 15.36 8.10 5.45
N ILE A 34 14.91 7.00 6.00
CA ILE A 34 15.75 5.84 6.31
C ILE A 34 15.43 4.76 5.28
N SER A 35 16.45 4.21 4.63
CA SER A 35 16.33 3.07 3.72
C SER A 35 17.25 1.96 4.20
N ASP A 36 16.70 0.78 4.47
CA ASP A 36 17.42 -0.39 5.02
C ASP A 36 18.33 -0.05 6.20
N GLY A 37 17.80 0.76 7.16
CA GLY A 37 18.52 1.18 8.35
C GLY A 37 19.60 2.22 8.13
N LYS A 38 19.65 2.87 6.95
CA LYS A 38 20.59 3.96 6.64
C LYS A 38 19.85 5.26 6.38
N LEU A 39 20.36 6.35 6.93
CA LEU A 39 19.87 7.70 6.64
C LEU A 39 20.28 8.11 5.22
N VAL A 40 19.31 8.21 4.31
CA VAL A 40 19.53 8.52 2.89
C VAL A 40 19.16 9.94 2.52
N TRP A 41 18.27 10.58 3.30
CA TRP A 41 17.87 11.95 3.09
C TRP A 41 17.39 12.59 4.40
N LYS A 42 17.56 13.90 4.55
CA LYS A 42 17.05 14.73 5.65
C LYS A 42 16.64 16.11 5.14
N SER A 43 15.61 16.68 5.72
CA SER A 43 15.07 17.98 5.31
C SER A 43 15.96 19.16 5.71
N THR A 44 16.87 18.98 6.69
CA THR A 44 17.75 20.02 7.24
C THR A 44 19.12 19.43 7.52
N GLU A 45 20.17 20.10 7.04
CA GLU A 45 21.55 19.60 7.19
C GLU A 45 22.04 19.58 8.64
N THR A 46 21.60 20.54 9.46
CA THR A 46 22.02 20.72 10.87
C THR A 46 20.85 20.59 11.85
N GLY A 47 19.77 19.91 11.44
CA GLY A 47 18.55 19.76 12.25
C GLY A 47 18.60 18.60 13.25
N PHE A 48 17.43 18.25 13.75
CA PHE A 48 17.24 17.20 14.74
C PHE A 48 17.79 15.84 14.29
N PHE A 49 17.43 15.40 13.08
CA PHE A 49 17.88 14.11 12.56
C PHE A 49 19.36 14.08 12.18
N ALA A 50 20.00 15.22 11.98
CA ALA A 50 21.46 15.28 11.82
C ALA A 50 22.19 14.93 13.13
N GLY A 51 21.66 15.41 14.27
CA GLY A 51 22.21 15.12 15.60
C GLY A 51 21.86 13.72 16.13
N HIS A 52 20.79 13.10 15.63
CA HIS A 52 20.24 11.82 16.12
C HIS A 52 20.20 10.73 15.04
N ALA A 53 21.11 10.80 14.07
CA ALA A 53 21.11 9.88 12.93
C ALA A 53 21.25 8.40 13.35
N HIS A 54 22.04 8.13 14.40
CA HIS A 54 22.24 6.76 14.89
C HIS A 54 20.95 6.16 15.44
N GLU A 55 20.25 6.89 16.33
CA GLU A 55 18.98 6.45 16.90
C GLU A 55 17.88 6.34 15.83
N ALA A 56 17.84 7.28 14.90
CA ALA A 56 16.91 7.28 13.78
C ALA A 56 17.04 6.02 12.91
N CYS A 57 18.27 5.58 12.64
CA CYS A 57 18.55 4.36 11.85
C CYS A 57 18.16 3.05 12.55
N GLN A 58 17.96 3.07 13.87
CA GLN A 58 17.52 1.88 14.63
C GLN A 58 16.00 1.73 14.70
N LEU A 59 15.26 2.73 14.26
CA LEU A 59 13.79 2.69 14.28
C LEU A 59 13.25 1.70 13.26
N ASN A 60 12.14 1.08 13.62
CA ASN A 60 11.41 0.17 12.75
C ASN A 60 9.90 0.23 13.05
N GLY A 61 9.09 -0.01 12.01
CA GLY A 61 7.65 -0.01 12.11
C GLY A 61 7.04 1.40 12.11
N SER A 62 5.71 1.46 12.08
CA SER A 62 4.93 2.70 12.01
C SER A 62 4.37 3.08 13.39
N GLY A 63 4.31 4.37 13.68
CA GLY A 63 3.74 4.92 14.90
C GLY A 63 4.60 6.03 15.50
N VAL A 64 4.17 6.55 16.66
CA VAL A 64 4.91 7.58 17.40
C VAL A 64 5.85 6.91 18.39
N THR A 65 7.10 7.33 18.37
CA THR A 65 8.16 6.98 19.33
C THR A 65 8.86 8.23 19.83
N THR A 66 9.90 8.08 20.65
CA THR A 66 10.69 9.19 21.18
C THR A 66 12.17 8.97 20.86
N ILE A 67 12.84 10.01 20.39
CA ILE A 67 14.29 10.11 20.25
C ILE A 67 14.72 11.31 21.09
N GLY A 68 15.62 11.09 22.07
CA GLY A 68 15.92 12.14 23.05
C GLY A 68 14.64 12.67 23.71
N ASP A 69 14.42 13.97 23.67
CA ASP A 69 13.24 14.63 24.24
C ASP A 69 12.15 14.95 23.19
N CYS A 70 12.30 14.48 21.94
CA CYS A 70 11.38 14.75 20.85
C CYS A 70 10.57 13.51 20.47
N ARG A 71 9.25 13.67 20.35
CA ARG A 71 8.40 12.65 19.72
C ARG A 71 8.66 12.63 18.22
N VAL A 72 8.73 11.45 17.67
CA VAL A 72 8.97 11.21 16.24
C VAL A 72 7.90 10.30 15.71
N PHE A 73 7.25 10.69 14.64
CA PHE A 73 6.36 9.83 13.89
C PHE A 73 7.19 9.02 12.88
N CYS A 74 7.10 7.71 12.98
CA CYS A 74 7.66 6.76 12.03
C CYS A 74 6.56 6.33 11.06
N ASP A 75 6.81 6.51 9.79
CA ASP A 75 5.91 6.09 8.71
C ASP A 75 6.63 5.08 7.82
N THR A 76 6.35 3.80 8.01
CA THR A 76 6.89 2.76 7.12
C THR A 76 6.20 2.88 5.78
N LEU A 77 6.96 3.22 4.76
CA LEU A 77 6.45 3.30 3.41
C LEU A 77 6.16 1.88 2.90
N GLY A 78 4.94 1.66 2.44
CA GLY A 78 4.61 0.45 1.70
C GLY A 78 5.15 0.55 0.29
N ASN A 79 5.75 -0.54 -0.19
CA ASN A 79 6.02 -0.67 -1.61
C ASN A 79 4.71 -0.79 -2.39
N GLU A 80 4.78 -0.46 -3.67
CA GLU A 80 3.65 -0.69 -4.57
C GLU A 80 3.27 -2.17 -4.57
N LYS A 81 1.98 -2.43 -4.48
CA LYS A 81 1.46 -3.80 -4.52
C LYS A 81 1.42 -4.26 -5.97
N SER A 82 2.09 -5.35 -6.26
CA SER A 82 2.10 -5.99 -7.57
C SER A 82 1.20 -7.22 -7.56
N LEU A 83 0.21 -7.24 -8.44
CA LEU A 83 -0.68 -8.37 -8.67
C LEU A 83 -0.28 -9.06 -9.96
N VAL A 84 0.21 -10.28 -9.86
CA VAL A 84 0.65 -11.08 -11.01
C VAL A 84 -0.35 -12.21 -11.23
N VAL A 85 -1.05 -12.19 -12.36
CA VAL A 85 -2.10 -13.15 -12.70
C VAL A 85 -1.61 -14.09 -13.80
N CYS A 86 -1.47 -15.36 -13.50
CA CYS A 86 -1.16 -16.41 -14.48
C CYS A 86 -2.46 -16.98 -15.05
N GLY A 87 -2.82 -16.54 -16.25
CA GLY A 87 -4.03 -16.88 -16.98
C GLY A 87 -4.87 -15.65 -17.32
N GLY A 88 -5.41 -15.59 -18.55
CA GLY A 88 -6.26 -14.51 -19.07
C GLY A 88 -7.72 -14.93 -19.24
N GLY A 89 -8.18 -15.96 -18.50
CA GLY A 89 -9.52 -16.52 -18.57
C GLY A 89 -10.59 -15.64 -17.89
N HIS A 90 -11.83 -16.17 -17.81
CA HIS A 90 -12.97 -15.41 -17.27
C HIS A 90 -12.76 -14.96 -15.83
N VAL A 91 -12.18 -15.81 -14.97
CA VAL A 91 -11.89 -15.47 -13.56
C VAL A 91 -10.85 -14.37 -13.42
N SER A 92 -9.91 -14.27 -14.37
CA SER A 92 -8.87 -13.24 -14.32
C SER A 92 -9.43 -11.83 -14.52
N ILE A 93 -10.51 -11.69 -15.31
CA ILE A 93 -11.06 -10.37 -15.64
C ILE A 93 -11.53 -9.58 -14.40
N PRO A 94 -12.37 -10.12 -13.51
CA PRO A 94 -12.73 -9.43 -12.27
C PRO A 94 -11.52 -9.23 -11.34
N VAL A 95 -10.58 -10.17 -11.24
CA VAL A 95 -9.36 -10.03 -10.44
C VAL A 95 -8.53 -8.84 -10.93
N ILE A 96 -8.31 -8.71 -12.25
CA ILE A 96 -7.61 -7.56 -12.85
C ILE A 96 -8.33 -6.25 -12.51
N ARG A 97 -9.65 -6.18 -12.75
CA ARG A 97 -10.44 -4.97 -12.54
C ARG A 97 -10.43 -4.51 -11.08
N ILE A 98 -10.60 -5.45 -10.13
CA ILE A 98 -10.55 -5.14 -8.70
C ILE A 98 -9.13 -4.71 -8.30
N GLY A 99 -8.07 -5.38 -8.78
CA GLY A 99 -6.68 -4.98 -8.57
C GLY A 99 -6.42 -3.55 -9.05
N LYS A 100 -6.90 -3.19 -10.24
CA LYS A 100 -6.80 -1.82 -10.78
C LYS A 100 -7.61 -0.81 -9.95
N MET A 101 -8.82 -1.15 -9.55
CA MET A 101 -9.65 -0.31 -8.66
C MET A 101 -8.96 -0.05 -7.31
N MET A 102 -8.16 -1.02 -6.82
CA MET A 102 -7.36 -0.88 -5.60
C MET A 102 -6.04 -0.11 -5.81
N GLY A 103 -5.75 0.36 -7.04
CA GLY A 103 -4.53 1.10 -7.37
C GLY A 103 -3.27 0.24 -7.46
N TRP A 104 -3.41 -1.09 -7.65
CA TRP A 104 -2.27 -2.00 -7.77
C TRP A 104 -1.72 -2.05 -9.20
N GLU A 105 -0.43 -2.33 -9.32
CA GLU A 105 0.16 -2.69 -10.60
C GLU A 105 -0.23 -4.13 -10.96
N VAL A 106 -0.84 -4.31 -12.13
CA VAL A 106 -1.36 -5.61 -12.55
C VAL A 106 -0.62 -6.11 -13.78
N THR A 107 0.12 -7.21 -13.59
CA THR A 107 0.78 -7.95 -14.68
C THR A 107 0.03 -9.25 -14.95
N VAL A 108 -0.25 -9.56 -16.21
CA VAL A 108 -0.92 -10.80 -16.61
C VAL A 108 -0.02 -11.61 -17.55
N LEU A 109 0.10 -12.89 -17.28
CA LEU A 109 0.75 -13.86 -18.17
C LEU A 109 -0.31 -14.75 -18.81
N GLU A 110 -0.28 -14.88 -20.12
CA GLU A 110 -1.20 -15.78 -20.86
C GLU A 110 -0.56 -16.17 -22.21
N ASP A 111 -0.49 -17.45 -22.49
CA ASP A 111 0.16 -17.98 -23.69
C ASP A 111 -0.70 -17.92 -24.97
N ARG A 112 -1.98 -17.54 -24.85
CA ARG A 112 -2.93 -17.43 -25.96
C ARG A 112 -3.27 -15.98 -26.29
N PRO A 113 -2.98 -15.48 -27.50
CA PRO A 113 -3.17 -14.07 -27.86
C PRO A 113 -4.58 -13.54 -27.57
N LYS A 114 -5.62 -14.30 -27.89
CA LYS A 114 -7.02 -13.91 -27.66
C LYS A 114 -7.32 -13.60 -26.18
N PHE A 115 -6.77 -14.40 -25.27
CA PHE A 115 -6.99 -14.23 -23.83
C PHE A 115 -6.06 -13.15 -23.25
N ALA A 116 -4.86 -12.99 -23.80
CA ALA A 116 -3.99 -11.87 -23.50
C ALA A 116 -4.67 -10.53 -23.87
N ASP A 117 -5.36 -10.45 -25.00
CA ASP A 117 -6.13 -9.26 -25.40
C ASP A 117 -7.31 -8.97 -24.44
N ASN A 118 -7.96 -10.01 -23.92
CA ASN A 118 -9.00 -9.83 -22.90
C ASN A 118 -8.41 -9.20 -21.61
N ALA A 119 -7.22 -9.62 -21.19
CA ALA A 119 -6.52 -9.04 -20.04
C ALA A 119 -6.16 -7.55 -20.27
N ARG A 120 -5.68 -7.20 -21.47
CA ARG A 120 -5.43 -5.78 -21.85
C ARG A 120 -6.71 -4.96 -21.76
N ARG A 121 -7.82 -5.46 -22.30
CA ARG A 121 -9.14 -4.77 -22.25
C ARG A 121 -9.69 -4.67 -20.82
N ALA A 122 -9.30 -5.59 -19.93
CA ALA A 122 -9.67 -5.51 -18.52
C ALA A 122 -8.89 -4.45 -17.73
N GLY A 123 -7.81 -3.89 -18.32
CA GLY A 123 -7.03 -2.79 -17.76
C GLY A 123 -5.72 -3.22 -17.10
N ALA A 124 -5.19 -4.42 -17.40
CA ALA A 124 -3.85 -4.82 -16.95
C ALA A 124 -2.79 -3.84 -17.45
N ASP A 125 -1.83 -3.49 -16.57
CA ASP A 125 -0.74 -2.55 -16.90
C ASP A 125 0.28 -3.20 -17.83
N ARG A 126 0.58 -4.49 -17.57
CA ARG A 126 1.48 -5.28 -18.39
C ARG A 126 0.86 -6.63 -18.75
N VAL A 127 0.94 -7.02 -20.02
CA VAL A 127 0.48 -8.34 -20.46
C VAL A 127 1.59 -9.03 -21.24
N ILE A 128 2.08 -10.14 -20.70
CA ILE A 128 3.11 -10.99 -21.29
C ILE A 128 2.41 -12.14 -22.01
N CYS A 129 2.54 -12.19 -23.34
CA CYS A 129 1.89 -13.22 -24.15
C CYS A 129 2.91 -14.26 -24.61
N GLU A 130 3.35 -15.09 -23.66
CA GLU A 130 4.38 -16.11 -23.83
C GLU A 130 4.06 -17.36 -23.01
N PRO A 131 4.78 -18.48 -23.23
CA PRO A 131 4.69 -19.65 -22.36
C PRO A 131 4.94 -19.23 -20.88
N PHE A 132 4.11 -19.71 -19.95
CA PHE A 132 4.16 -19.26 -18.55
C PHE A 132 5.54 -19.37 -17.90
N GLY A 133 6.30 -20.46 -18.21
CA GLY A 133 7.63 -20.67 -17.64
C GLY A 133 8.66 -19.64 -18.11
N GLU A 134 8.51 -19.12 -19.33
CA GLU A 134 9.38 -18.09 -19.92
C GLU A 134 8.95 -16.72 -19.41
N GLY A 135 7.66 -16.36 -19.54
CA GLY A 135 7.15 -15.07 -19.11
C GLY A 135 7.34 -14.81 -17.61
N LEU A 136 7.29 -15.84 -16.76
CA LEU A 136 7.57 -15.70 -15.33
C LEU A 136 9.04 -15.35 -15.03
N GLN A 137 9.99 -15.61 -15.93
CA GLN A 137 11.38 -15.17 -15.73
C GLN A 137 11.51 -13.65 -15.78
N GLU A 138 10.66 -12.99 -16.56
CA GLU A 138 10.64 -11.53 -16.69
C GLU A 138 9.95 -10.81 -15.53
N VAL A 139 9.21 -11.53 -14.67
CA VAL A 139 8.45 -10.95 -13.57
C VAL A 139 9.23 -11.12 -12.27
N PRO A 140 9.74 -10.02 -11.67
CA PRO A 140 10.39 -10.08 -10.37
C PRO A 140 9.37 -10.43 -9.28
N GLY A 141 9.87 -11.04 -8.18
CA GLY A 141 9.13 -11.18 -6.94
C GLY A 141 9.59 -10.17 -5.90
N SER A 142 8.72 -9.83 -4.96
CA SER A 142 9.04 -9.04 -3.79
C SER A 142 8.09 -9.39 -2.64
N SER A 143 8.37 -8.91 -1.43
CA SER A 143 7.50 -9.05 -0.26
C SER A 143 6.10 -8.40 -0.44
N ASP A 144 5.88 -7.67 -1.54
CA ASP A 144 4.63 -7.01 -1.91
C ASP A 144 4.04 -7.53 -3.24
N THR A 145 4.55 -8.67 -3.73
CA THR A 145 4.03 -9.33 -4.94
C THR A 145 3.01 -10.42 -4.58
N TYR A 146 1.83 -10.37 -5.20
CA TYR A 146 0.72 -11.28 -5.00
C TYR A 146 0.50 -12.09 -6.28
N PHE A 147 0.79 -13.39 -6.23
CA PHE A 147 0.64 -14.28 -7.37
C PHE A 147 -0.70 -15.02 -7.34
N VAL A 148 -1.44 -14.94 -8.46
CA VAL A 148 -2.73 -15.59 -8.67
C VAL A 148 -2.61 -16.56 -9.85
N ILE A 149 -2.69 -17.86 -9.59
CA ILE A 149 -2.59 -18.93 -10.60
C ILE A 149 -4.00 -19.40 -10.94
N VAL A 150 -4.52 -18.95 -12.09
CA VAL A 150 -5.87 -19.23 -12.60
C VAL A 150 -5.81 -19.68 -14.06
N THR A 151 -4.86 -20.57 -14.35
CA THR A 151 -4.64 -21.06 -15.71
C THR A 151 -5.74 -22.03 -16.15
N ARG A 152 -5.75 -22.40 -17.44
CA ARG A 152 -6.72 -23.34 -18.01
C ARG A 152 -6.50 -24.80 -17.61
N GLY A 153 -5.38 -25.15 -16.98
CA GLY A 153 -5.08 -26.55 -16.71
C GLY A 153 -3.90 -26.82 -15.79
N HIS A 154 -3.96 -27.95 -15.09
CA HIS A 154 -3.00 -28.33 -14.06
C HIS A 154 -1.53 -28.37 -14.49
N ARG A 155 -1.24 -28.66 -15.74
CA ARG A 155 0.15 -28.65 -16.29
C ARG A 155 0.74 -27.25 -16.22
N TYR A 156 -0.08 -26.25 -16.51
CA TYR A 156 0.33 -24.84 -16.46
C TYR A 156 0.38 -24.33 -15.03
N ASP A 157 -0.58 -24.74 -14.18
CA ASP A 157 -0.59 -24.41 -12.75
C ASP A 157 0.70 -24.90 -12.08
N GLN A 158 1.13 -26.13 -12.40
CA GLN A 158 2.36 -26.71 -11.87
C GLN A 158 3.61 -25.91 -12.29
N VAL A 159 3.71 -25.57 -13.60
CA VAL A 159 4.83 -24.76 -14.12
C VAL A 159 4.85 -23.38 -13.44
N CYS A 160 3.67 -22.75 -13.31
CA CYS A 160 3.59 -21.45 -12.62
C CYS A 160 4.02 -21.56 -11.16
N LEU A 161 3.45 -22.50 -10.40
CA LEU A 161 3.76 -22.64 -8.99
C LEU A 161 5.24 -22.96 -8.76
N GLN A 162 5.86 -23.83 -9.57
CA GLN A 162 7.28 -24.13 -9.49
C GLN A 162 8.15 -22.89 -9.63
N LYS A 163 7.87 -22.08 -10.65
CA LYS A 163 8.64 -20.84 -10.92
C LYS A 163 8.40 -19.75 -9.89
N ILE A 164 7.16 -19.63 -9.38
CA ILE A 164 6.80 -18.63 -8.37
C ILE A 164 7.38 -19.00 -7.00
N ALA A 165 7.45 -20.28 -6.67
CA ALA A 165 8.00 -20.75 -5.40
C ALA A 165 9.48 -20.39 -5.17
N GLU A 166 10.22 -20.09 -6.24
CA GLU A 166 11.60 -19.62 -6.21
C GLU A 166 11.72 -18.10 -5.98
N LYS A 167 10.62 -17.37 -5.98
CA LYS A 167 10.57 -15.91 -5.90
C LYS A 167 10.10 -15.43 -4.53
N GLU A 168 10.55 -14.25 -4.13
CA GLU A 168 9.97 -13.57 -3.00
C GLU A 168 8.52 -13.18 -3.30
N HIS A 169 7.62 -13.33 -2.33
CA HIS A 169 6.20 -13.08 -2.52
C HIS A 169 5.48 -12.75 -1.22
N ALA A 170 4.39 -12.00 -1.36
CA ALA A 170 3.44 -11.74 -0.28
C ALA A 170 2.38 -12.83 -0.16
N TYR A 171 2.01 -13.42 -1.32
CA TYR A 171 0.90 -14.35 -1.45
C TYR A 171 1.08 -15.20 -2.71
N ILE A 172 0.74 -16.47 -2.61
CA ILE A 172 0.53 -17.37 -3.75
C ILE A 172 -0.83 -18.01 -3.59
N GLY A 173 -1.73 -17.82 -4.56
CA GLY A 173 -3.00 -18.52 -4.61
C GLY A 173 -3.16 -19.31 -5.90
N MET A 174 -3.70 -20.53 -5.81
CA MET A 174 -3.88 -21.40 -6.96
C MET A 174 -5.30 -21.95 -7.04
N ILE A 175 -5.92 -21.82 -8.22
CA ILE A 175 -7.24 -22.37 -8.49
C ILE A 175 -7.19 -23.90 -8.61
N GLY A 176 -8.20 -24.56 -8.10
CA GLY A 176 -8.35 -26.01 -8.28
C GLY A 176 -9.09 -26.66 -7.12
N SER A 177 -9.61 -27.87 -7.34
CA SER A 177 -10.21 -28.67 -6.27
C SER A 177 -9.13 -29.13 -5.26
N ARG A 178 -9.51 -29.34 -4.00
CA ARG A 178 -8.61 -29.82 -2.94
C ARG A 178 -7.80 -31.04 -3.37
N ARG A 179 -8.44 -32.03 -4.01
CA ARG A 179 -7.78 -33.26 -4.49
C ARG A 179 -6.69 -32.94 -5.53
N ARG A 180 -6.96 -32.02 -6.46
CA ARG A 180 -6.06 -31.66 -7.54
C ARG A 180 -4.85 -30.88 -7.01
N THR A 181 -5.08 -29.94 -6.12
CA THR A 181 -4.03 -29.11 -5.56
C THR A 181 -3.09 -29.89 -4.65
N THR A 182 -3.61 -30.88 -3.90
CA THR A 182 -2.77 -31.83 -3.13
C THR A 182 -1.81 -32.58 -4.04
N LEU A 183 -2.29 -33.06 -5.21
CA LEU A 183 -1.45 -33.79 -6.16
C LEU A 183 -0.32 -32.90 -6.73
N VAL A 184 -0.64 -31.66 -7.09
CA VAL A 184 0.37 -30.70 -7.60
C VAL A 184 1.43 -30.41 -6.54
N ARG A 185 1.02 -30.18 -5.28
CA ARG A 185 1.97 -29.96 -4.17
C ARG A 185 2.88 -31.17 -3.95
N GLN A 186 2.36 -32.38 -3.95
CA GLN A 186 3.15 -33.61 -3.83
C GLN A 186 4.21 -33.72 -4.93
N GLN A 187 3.80 -33.55 -6.18
CA GLN A 187 4.72 -33.63 -7.33
C GLN A 187 5.82 -32.58 -7.24
N LEU A 188 5.50 -31.36 -6.81
CA LEU A 188 6.49 -30.30 -6.65
C LEU A 188 7.43 -30.54 -5.46
N ALA A 189 6.93 -31.08 -4.35
CA ALA A 189 7.76 -31.49 -3.22
C ALA A 189 8.77 -32.60 -3.63
N GLU A 190 8.31 -33.60 -4.38
CA GLU A 190 9.15 -34.67 -4.92
C GLU A 190 10.21 -34.14 -5.90
N SER A 191 9.92 -33.04 -6.61
CA SER A 191 10.90 -32.37 -7.49
C SER A 191 11.80 -31.35 -6.78
N GLY A 192 11.77 -31.27 -5.44
CA GLY A 192 12.68 -30.45 -4.63
C GLY A 192 12.22 -29.04 -4.36
N THR A 193 10.96 -28.68 -4.65
CA THR A 193 10.40 -27.37 -4.28
C THR A 193 10.29 -27.25 -2.77
N ASN A 194 10.59 -26.09 -2.19
CA ASN A 194 10.57 -25.84 -0.75
C ASN A 194 9.18 -26.14 -0.15
N GLN A 195 9.12 -27.10 0.77
CA GLN A 195 7.88 -27.55 1.41
C GLN A 195 7.17 -26.42 2.16
N ALA A 196 7.90 -25.52 2.84
CA ALA A 196 7.29 -24.42 3.58
C ALA A 196 6.56 -23.44 2.65
N VAL A 197 7.08 -23.22 1.45
CA VAL A 197 6.39 -22.40 0.42
C VAL A 197 5.14 -23.11 -0.08
N LEU A 198 5.24 -24.42 -0.36
CA LEU A 198 4.09 -25.20 -0.81
C LEU A 198 2.96 -25.24 0.23
N ASP A 199 3.30 -25.35 1.51
CA ASP A 199 2.32 -25.36 2.61
C ASP A 199 1.64 -23.99 2.79
N ALA A 200 2.32 -22.91 2.44
CA ALA A 200 1.79 -21.54 2.49
C ALA A 200 0.93 -21.15 1.28
N VAL A 201 0.85 -22.00 0.23
CA VAL A 201 0.02 -21.72 -0.95
C VAL A 201 -1.47 -21.80 -0.58
N HIS A 202 -2.20 -20.74 -0.88
CA HIS A 202 -3.65 -20.65 -0.72
C HIS A 202 -4.35 -21.44 -1.81
N THR A 203 -4.94 -22.58 -1.44
CA THR A 203 -5.60 -23.47 -2.41
C THR A 203 -6.62 -24.39 -1.73
N PRO A 204 -7.85 -24.44 -2.22
CA PRO A 204 -8.42 -23.65 -3.32
C PRO A 204 -8.29 -22.16 -3.06
N ILE A 205 -7.96 -21.39 -4.11
CA ILE A 205 -7.80 -19.92 -4.00
C ILE A 205 -9.14 -19.24 -3.69
N GLY A 206 -9.10 -18.22 -2.82
CA GLY A 206 -10.25 -17.40 -2.46
C GLY A 206 -10.94 -17.85 -1.17
N LEU A 207 -11.61 -16.92 -0.51
CA LEU A 207 -12.43 -17.22 0.67
C LEU A 207 -13.62 -18.08 0.28
N ASP A 208 -14.01 -18.98 1.17
CA ASP A 208 -15.19 -19.85 1.00
C ASP A 208 -16.48 -19.06 1.27
N ILE A 209 -16.98 -18.39 0.23
CA ILE A 209 -18.19 -17.56 0.27
C ILE A 209 -19.32 -18.13 -0.57
N GLY A 210 -19.20 -19.38 -1.06
CA GLY A 210 -20.17 -19.99 -1.96
C GLY A 210 -20.15 -19.43 -3.39
N ALA A 211 -18.99 -18.91 -3.86
CA ALA A 211 -18.84 -18.30 -5.18
C ALA A 211 -19.00 -19.35 -6.30
N GLU A 212 -19.84 -19.05 -7.30
CA GLU A 212 -20.15 -19.93 -8.45
C GLU A 212 -19.74 -19.30 -9.78
N THR A 213 -19.98 -17.98 -9.97
CA THR A 213 -19.66 -17.29 -11.21
C THR A 213 -18.20 -16.81 -11.24
N PRO A 214 -17.61 -16.59 -12.43
CA PRO A 214 -16.27 -16.02 -12.53
C PRO A 214 -16.10 -14.71 -11.77
N GLU A 215 -17.12 -13.87 -11.73
CA GLU A 215 -17.15 -12.60 -11.03
C GLU A 215 -17.10 -12.81 -9.50
N GLU A 216 -17.92 -13.71 -8.98
CA GLU A 216 -17.93 -14.05 -7.54
C GLU A 216 -16.62 -14.71 -7.10
N ILE A 217 -16.07 -15.62 -7.93
CA ILE A 217 -14.74 -16.21 -7.69
C ILE A 217 -13.67 -15.13 -7.65
N GLY A 218 -13.72 -14.15 -8.56
CA GLY A 218 -12.80 -13.01 -8.55
C GLY A 218 -12.91 -12.19 -7.27
N VAL A 219 -14.12 -11.95 -6.76
CA VAL A 219 -14.37 -11.29 -5.48
C VAL A 219 -13.79 -12.12 -4.32
N ALA A 220 -14.03 -13.43 -4.29
CA ALA A 220 -13.51 -14.34 -3.26
C ALA A 220 -11.98 -14.33 -3.22
N ILE A 221 -11.33 -14.38 -4.39
CA ILE A 221 -9.86 -14.30 -4.52
C ILE A 221 -9.33 -12.97 -3.95
N MET A 222 -9.92 -11.85 -4.37
CA MET A 222 -9.45 -10.55 -3.93
C MET A 222 -9.74 -10.30 -2.45
N ALA A 223 -10.83 -10.84 -1.91
CA ALA A 223 -11.14 -10.78 -0.48
C ALA A 223 -10.08 -11.55 0.35
N GLU A 224 -9.66 -12.76 -0.08
CA GLU A 224 -8.58 -13.50 0.58
C GLU A 224 -7.24 -12.74 0.52
N ILE A 225 -6.91 -12.19 -0.63
CA ILE A 225 -5.71 -11.36 -0.80
C ILE A 225 -5.74 -10.14 0.15
N ILE A 226 -6.88 -9.47 0.28
CA ILE A 226 -7.06 -8.35 1.21
C ILE A 226 -6.90 -8.82 2.66
N GLU A 227 -7.44 -9.97 3.02
CA GLU A 227 -7.29 -10.55 4.36
C GLU A 227 -5.81 -10.81 4.67
N VAL A 228 -5.08 -11.49 3.78
CA VAL A 228 -3.64 -11.77 3.94
C VAL A 228 -2.83 -10.49 4.04
N LYS A 229 -3.08 -9.53 3.14
CA LYS A 229 -2.43 -8.22 3.16
C LYS A 229 -2.65 -7.50 4.50
N ASN A 230 -3.85 -7.53 5.04
CA ASN A 230 -4.20 -6.80 6.26
C ASN A 230 -3.75 -7.50 7.55
N LYS A 231 -3.43 -8.80 7.50
CA LYS A 231 -2.80 -9.53 8.62
C LYS A 231 -1.33 -9.16 8.81
N LYS A 232 -0.63 -8.71 7.75
CA LYS A 232 0.71 -8.12 7.86
C LYS A 232 0.61 -6.72 8.47
N LYS A 233 1.71 -6.18 9.01
CA LYS A 233 1.76 -4.79 9.48
C LYS A 233 1.29 -3.86 8.35
N ARG A 234 0.27 -3.05 8.62
CA ARG A 234 -0.22 -2.08 7.65
C ARG A 234 0.87 -1.04 7.41
N THR A 235 1.30 -0.90 6.18
CA THR A 235 2.17 0.17 5.72
C THR A 235 1.30 1.13 4.92
N PHE A 236 1.38 2.41 5.25
CA PHE A 236 0.78 3.47 4.46
C PHE A 236 1.95 4.27 3.88
N GLY A 237 1.79 4.76 2.71
CA GLY A 237 2.78 5.61 2.07
C GLY A 237 2.08 6.81 1.46
N TYR A 238 2.74 7.41 0.51
CA TYR A 238 2.15 8.43 -0.35
C TYR A 238 1.61 7.75 -1.60
N SER A 239 0.33 7.97 -1.95
CA SER A 239 -0.22 7.43 -3.19
C SER A 239 0.47 8.06 -4.41
N LYS A 240 0.52 7.32 -5.53
CA LYS A 240 1.03 7.87 -6.80
C LYS A 240 0.37 9.18 -7.18
N GLU A 241 -0.94 9.29 -6.95
CA GLU A 241 -1.72 10.49 -7.23
C GLU A 241 -1.27 11.66 -6.35
N MET A 242 -1.08 11.45 -5.03
CA MET A 242 -0.55 12.49 -4.13
C MET A 242 0.84 12.94 -4.55
N MET A 243 1.74 11.99 -4.84
CA MET A 243 3.09 12.32 -5.30
C MET A 243 3.05 13.10 -6.63
N HIS A 244 2.25 12.66 -7.59
CA HIS A 244 2.09 13.34 -8.87
C HIS A 244 1.61 14.79 -8.67
N VAL A 245 0.58 15.00 -7.85
CA VAL A 245 0.01 16.34 -7.59
C VAL A 245 0.99 17.27 -6.85
N VAL A 246 1.85 16.72 -6.00
CA VAL A 246 2.89 17.50 -5.33
C VAL A 246 4.04 17.84 -6.28
N MET A 247 4.39 16.93 -7.19
CA MET A 247 5.51 17.10 -8.13
C MET A 247 5.14 17.99 -9.33
N ASP A 248 3.91 17.87 -9.85
CA ASP A 248 3.43 18.64 -11.02
C ASP A 248 2.83 19.99 -10.59
N THR A 249 3.70 20.96 -10.35
CA THR A 249 3.30 22.32 -9.93
C THR A 249 2.75 23.19 -11.04
N GLN A 250 2.94 22.79 -12.31
CA GLN A 250 2.34 23.51 -13.43
C GLN A 250 0.85 23.21 -13.49
N LYS A 251 0.47 21.96 -13.34
CA LYS A 251 -0.93 21.52 -13.35
C LYS A 251 -1.64 21.81 -12.04
N TYR A 252 -0.93 21.71 -10.91
CA TYR A 252 -1.47 21.91 -9.57
C TYR A 252 -0.70 23.02 -8.84
N PRO A 253 -0.88 24.30 -9.25
CA PRO A 253 -0.18 25.42 -8.65
C PRO A 253 -0.63 25.70 -7.21
N GLY A 254 0.21 26.42 -6.47
CA GLY A 254 -0.13 26.89 -5.12
C GLY A 254 0.17 25.89 -4.02
N ARG A 255 0.03 26.40 -2.79
CA ARG A 255 0.29 25.66 -1.55
C ARG A 255 -0.74 24.55 -1.33
N LYS A 256 -0.29 23.48 -0.72
CA LYS A 256 -1.12 22.30 -0.38
C LYS A 256 -0.87 21.93 1.08
N VAL A 257 -1.75 21.16 1.70
CA VAL A 257 -1.51 20.61 3.04
C VAL A 257 -1.59 19.10 2.97
N MET A 258 -0.52 18.42 3.38
CA MET A 258 -0.54 16.98 3.67
C MET A 258 -1.08 16.80 5.08
N THR A 259 -2.12 15.99 5.24
CA THR A 259 -2.64 15.58 6.54
C THR A 259 -2.28 14.11 6.76
N THR A 260 -1.81 13.76 7.95
CA THR A 260 -1.42 12.38 8.29
C THR A 260 -1.94 12.03 9.67
N ILE A 261 -2.67 10.91 9.81
CA ILE A 261 -3.07 10.38 11.12
C ILE A 261 -1.81 9.84 11.81
N ILE A 262 -1.40 10.43 12.92
CA ILE A 262 -0.20 10.03 13.67
C ILE A 262 -0.52 9.21 14.92
N THR A 263 -1.67 9.44 15.57
CA THR A 263 -2.14 8.62 16.69
C THR A 263 -3.62 8.30 16.56
N LYS A 264 -4.04 7.22 17.24
CA LYS A 264 -5.43 6.77 17.27
C LYS A 264 -5.75 6.17 18.62
N LYS A 265 -6.84 6.60 19.25
CA LYS A 265 -7.41 6.01 20.47
C LYS A 265 -8.88 5.69 20.22
N GLY A 266 -9.30 4.48 20.56
CA GLY A 266 -10.67 4.01 20.34
C GLY A 266 -10.98 3.66 18.89
N SER A 267 -12.26 3.66 18.51
CA SER A 267 -12.74 3.33 17.17
C SER A 267 -12.67 4.55 16.26
N ALA A 268 -11.84 4.50 15.23
CA ALA A 268 -11.80 5.51 14.18
C ALA A 268 -11.78 4.83 12.81
N PRO A 269 -12.33 5.46 11.77
CA PRO A 269 -12.53 4.85 10.44
C PRO A 269 -11.24 4.41 9.76
N GLN A 270 -10.12 5.12 10.04
CA GLN A 270 -8.83 4.88 9.39
C GLN A 270 -7.71 4.60 10.39
N GLY A 271 -6.60 4.06 9.90
CA GLY A 271 -5.41 3.71 10.69
C GLY A 271 -4.36 4.81 10.74
N ILE A 272 -3.37 4.62 11.63
CA ILE A 272 -2.17 5.47 11.72
C ILE A 272 -1.40 5.38 10.40
N GLY A 273 -0.91 6.52 9.89
CA GLY A 273 -0.19 6.63 8.62
C GLY A 273 -1.07 6.97 7.41
N VAL A 274 -2.40 6.89 7.55
CA VAL A 274 -3.32 7.30 6.47
C VAL A 274 -3.20 8.80 6.21
N LYS A 275 -3.23 9.17 4.93
CA LYS A 275 -2.99 10.52 4.46
C LYS A 275 -4.12 11.05 3.58
N MET A 276 -4.28 12.36 3.60
CA MET A 276 -5.10 13.12 2.67
C MET A 276 -4.34 14.40 2.29
N LEU A 277 -4.28 14.70 1.00
CA LEU A 277 -3.70 15.93 0.47
C LEU A 277 -4.83 16.92 0.19
N VAL A 278 -4.76 18.08 0.83
CA VAL A 278 -5.72 19.18 0.67
C VAL A 278 -5.12 20.23 -0.24
N LEU A 279 -5.84 20.59 -1.30
CA LEU A 279 -5.48 21.64 -2.25
C LEU A 279 -6.05 23.01 -1.82
N SER A 280 -5.51 24.09 -2.35
CA SER A 280 -5.92 25.46 -2.02
C SER A 280 -7.37 25.78 -2.39
N ASP A 281 -7.95 25.07 -3.35
CA ASP A 281 -9.34 25.16 -3.78
C ASP A 281 -10.32 24.34 -2.94
N GLY A 282 -9.81 23.58 -1.94
CA GLY A 282 -10.60 22.71 -1.08
C GLY A 282 -10.78 21.29 -1.60
N ASN A 283 -10.27 20.97 -2.80
CA ASN A 283 -10.28 19.61 -3.29
C ASN A 283 -9.31 18.74 -2.47
N CYS A 284 -9.66 17.46 -2.28
CA CYS A 284 -8.88 16.50 -1.51
C CYS A 284 -8.48 15.31 -2.39
N ILE A 285 -7.28 14.78 -2.14
CA ILE A 285 -6.79 13.53 -2.70
C ILE A 285 -6.54 12.55 -1.56
N GLY A 286 -7.17 11.38 -1.63
CA GLY A 286 -7.23 10.44 -0.52
C GLY A 286 -8.28 10.84 0.52
N THR A 287 -8.34 10.10 1.62
CA THR A 287 -9.29 10.33 2.71
C THR A 287 -8.71 9.87 4.04
N ILE A 288 -9.04 10.57 5.11
CA ILE A 288 -8.66 10.19 6.49
C ILE A 288 -9.84 9.59 7.27
N GLY A 289 -10.96 9.28 6.58
CA GLY A 289 -12.07 8.53 7.17
C GLY A 289 -13.47 9.07 6.89
N GLY A 290 -13.59 10.19 6.16
CA GLY A 290 -14.88 10.78 5.80
C GLY A 290 -15.63 11.45 6.96
N GLY A 291 -16.82 11.99 6.64
CA GLY A 291 -17.73 12.60 7.62
C GLY A 291 -17.18 13.84 8.32
N CYS A 292 -17.68 14.10 9.52
CA CYS A 292 -17.37 15.29 10.32
C CYS A 292 -15.89 15.45 10.62
N MET A 293 -15.18 14.34 10.87
CA MET A 293 -13.74 14.37 11.13
C MET A 293 -12.96 14.94 9.94
N GLU A 294 -13.25 14.45 8.75
CA GLU A 294 -12.59 14.93 7.53
C GLU A 294 -12.91 16.39 7.26
N SER A 295 -14.17 16.79 7.45
CA SER A 295 -14.60 18.18 7.31
C SER A 295 -13.87 19.11 8.28
N ALA A 296 -13.73 18.72 9.55
CA ALA A 296 -13.02 19.50 10.56
C ALA A 296 -11.51 19.63 10.23
N ILE A 297 -10.87 18.56 9.79
CA ILE A 297 -9.47 18.58 9.38
C ILE A 297 -9.27 19.40 8.11
N LEU A 298 -10.18 19.30 7.13
CA LEU A 298 -10.18 20.12 5.93
C LEU A 298 -10.22 21.61 6.26
N GLN A 299 -11.11 22.03 7.15
CA GLN A 299 -11.20 23.43 7.59
C GLN A 299 -9.89 23.89 8.24
N LYS A 300 -9.30 23.09 9.14
CA LYS A 300 -8.01 23.41 9.78
C LYS A 300 -6.88 23.48 8.75
N ALA A 301 -6.85 22.59 7.76
CA ALA A 301 -5.87 22.63 6.67
C ALA A 301 -5.99 23.90 5.82
N LEU A 302 -7.23 24.30 5.47
CA LEU A 302 -7.47 25.54 4.72
C LEU A 302 -7.11 26.79 5.53
N LEU A 303 -7.34 26.81 6.85
CA LEU A 303 -6.88 27.89 7.72
C LEU A 303 -5.36 27.97 7.76
N LEU A 304 -4.67 26.83 7.84
CA LEU A 304 -3.20 26.76 7.83
C LEU A 304 -2.63 27.31 6.50
N LEU A 305 -3.27 27.02 5.37
CA LEU A 305 -2.89 27.59 4.07
C LEU A 305 -3.01 29.12 4.03
N ARG A 306 -3.97 29.69 4.74
CA ARG A 306 -4.23 31.14 4.79
C ARG A 306 -3.33 31.87 5.77
N SER A 307 -2.82 31.21 6.81
CA SER A 307 -2.10 31.85 7.93
C SER A 307 -0.67 32.32 7.58
N GLY A 308 -0.10 31.92 6.48
CA GLY A 308 1.15 32.45 5.88
C GLY A 308 2.47 32.23 6.64
N GLY A 309 2.43 31.83 7.90
CA GLY A 309 3.65 31.74 8.75
C GLY A 309 3.95 30.36 9.31
N GLN A 310 2.95 29.52 9.46
CA GLN A 310 3.10 28.18 10.04
C GLN A 310 3.21 27.14 8.93
N THR A 311 4.24 26.29 8.98
CA THR A 311 4.49 25.25 7.97
C THR A 311 4.04 23.86 8.40
N ALA A 312 3.86 23.64 9.72
CA ALA A 312 3.36 22.38 10.26
C ALA A 312 2.55 22.60 11.55
N GLY A 313 1.64 21.70 11.87
CA GLY A 313 0.84 21.71 13.08
C GLY A 313 0.26 20.34 13.39
N ILE A 314 -0.05 20.10 14.66
CA ILE A 314 -0.78 18.89 15.08
C ILE A 314 -2.15 19.34 15.57
N CYS A 315 -3.19 18.67 15.10
CA CYS A 315 -4.55 18.91 15.59
C CYS A 315 -5.20 17.60 16.01
N GLN A 316 -6.00 17.68 17.07
CA GLN A 316 -6.82 16.57 17.54
C GLN A 316 -8.21 16.69 16.90
N ALA A 317 -8.72 15.55 16.44
CA ALA A 317 -10.12 15.37 16.09
C ALA A 317 -10.73 14.38 17.09
N ASP A 318 -11.76 14.84 17.80
CA ASP A 318 -12.50 14.08 18.79
C ASP A 318 -13.86 13.67 18.19
N LEU A 319 -14.10 12.38 18.06
CA LEU A 319 -15.33 11.82 17.51
C LEU A 319 -16.37 11.50 18.61
N THR A 320 -16.08 11.92 19.86
CA THR A 320 -16.95 11.68 21.02
C THR A 320 -17.76 12.91 21.46
N GLU A 321 -17.54 14.08 20.82
CA GLU A 321 -18.26 15.31 21.16
C GLU A 321 -19.68 15.32 20.57
N ASN A 322 -20.59 16.07 21.25
CA ASN A 322 -22.03 16.09 21.01
C ASN A 322 -22.49 16.39 19.58
N ASP A 323 -21.63 16.98 18.74
CA ASP A 323 -21.91 17.21 17.32
C ASP A 323 -21.99 15.92 16.48
N ALA A 324 -21.40 14.81 16.99
CA ALA A 324 -21.48 13.50 16.34
C ALA A 324 -22.80 12.76 16.63
N GLU A 325 -23.46 13.05 17.75
CA GLU A 325 -24.76 12.46 18.10
C GLU A 325 -25.90 13.05 17.28
N ASP A 326 -25.84 14.35 16.96
CA ASP A 326 -26.84 15.04 16.12
C ASP A 326 -26.80 14.56 14.64
N GLU A 327 -25.67 14.02 14.16
CA GLU A 327 -25.51 13.43 12.82
C GLU A 327 -25.63 11.88 12.79
N GLY A 328 -25.94 11.23 13.92
CA GLY A 328 -26.13 9.77 13.99
C GLY A 328 -24.84 8.95 13.89
N MET A 329 -23.68 9.54 14.12
CA MET A 329 -22.39 8.83 14.09
C MET A 329 -21.96 8.34 15.47
N VAL A 330 -21.85 7.04 15.62
CA VAL A 330 -21.43 6.35 16.88
C VAL A 330 -19.93 5.98 16.82
N CYS A 331 -19.07 6.87 16.33
CA CYS A 331 -17.62 6.63 16.33
C CYS A 331 -16.98 7.30 17.54
N GLY A 332 -16.73 6.53 18.62
CA GLY A 332 -16.19 7.04 19.89
C GLY A 332 -14.66 7.06 19.98
N GLY A 333 -13.93 7.56 18.97
CA GLY A 333 -12.48 7.60 18.96
C GLY A 333 -11.87 8.99 18.86
N LYS A 334 -10.58 9.11 19.25
CA LYS A 334 -9.77 10.33 19.08
C LYS A 334 -8.60 10.04 18.18
N VAL A 335 -8.27 10.98 17.30
CA VAL A 335 -7.10 10.91 16.43
C VAL A 335 -6.30 12.22 16.51
N ASP A 336 -4.98 12.12 16.51
CA ASP A 336 -4.12 13.25 16.27
C ASP A 336 -3.68 13.22 14.80
N VAL A 337 -3.82 14.36 14.15
CA VAL A 337 -3.50 14.54 12.74
C VAL A 337 -2.40 15.59 12.61
N LEU A 338 -1.30 15.21 11.98
CA LEU A 338 -0.24 16.12 11.56
C LEU A 338 -0.66 16.81 10.26
N LEU A 339 -0.57 18.12 10.22
CA LEU A 339 -0.79 18.96 9.05
C LEU A 339 0.55 19.57 8.63
N GLU A 340 0.90 19.47 7.36
CA GLU A 340 2.17 19.96 6.82
C GLU A 340 1.92 20.72 5.52
N VAL A 341 2.35 21.96 5.48
CA VAL A 341 2.26 22.81 4.28
C VAL A 341 3.33 22.39 3.28
N ILE A 342 2.93 22.24 2.03
CA ILE A 342 3.76 21.96 0.87
C ILE A 342 3.68 23.18 -0.06
N GLU A 343 4.82 23.76 -0.35
CA GLU A 343 4.97 24.89 -1.28
C GLU A 343 5.22 24.44 -2.71
#